data_788810400f5b4fdf8dbe9aa600df1ea8
#
_entry.id   788810400f5b4fdf8dbe9aa600df1ea8
#
_cell.length_a   1.000
_cell.length_b   1.000
_cell.length_c   1.000
_cell.angle_alpha   90.00
_cell.angle_beta   90.00
_cell.angle_gamma   90.00
#
_symmetry.space_group_name_H-M   'P 1'
#
loop_
_entity.id
_entity.type
_entity.pdbx_description
1 polymer ?
#
loop_
_entity_poly.entity_id
_entity_poly.type
_entity_poly.pdbx_seq_one_letter_code
_entity_poly.pdbx_strand_id
1 'polypeptide(L)'
;MRRTLTALSLAATLTAPASAAVVWAGVDATTSGYGVHVGSALLPIPFIGTVGVEGSAERPWQTTDTSYNRLAAGVTLRDLNLPLTKVDAFATVGGQLTVPTAQGGENRFALYGETGLRGPVFGPAGWRAFVRASSAGQIGAGVGLELRF
;
A
#
# COMPACT_ATOMS: atom_id res chain seq x y z
N MET A 1 6.26 -31.09 24.38
CA MET A 1 5.16 -30.64 23.49
C MET A 1 5.77 -29.84 22.37
N ARG A 2 5.91 -30.42 21.20
CA ARG A 2 6.47 -29.75 19.99
C ARG A 2 5.34 -28.98 19.31
N ARG A 3 5.43 -27.65 19.25
CA ARG A 3 4.56 -26.83 18.42
C ARG A 3 5.15 -26.82 17.02
N THR A 4 4.56 -27.59 16.13
CA THR A 4 4.80 -27.53 14.70
C THR A 4 4.20 -26.23 14.17
N LEU A 5 5.05 -25.27 13.85
CA LEU A 5 4.68 -24.16 13.00
C LEU A 5 4.46 -24.72 11.60
N THR A 6 3.21 -24.84 11.20
CA THR A 6 2.85 -25.12 9.82
C THR A 6 3.08 -23.84 9.05
N ALA A 7 4.23 -23.74 8.39
CA ALA A 7 4.45 -22.74 7.39
C ALA A 7 3.44 -22.99 6.26
N LEU A 8 2.45 -22.13 6.16
CA LEU A 8 1.50 -22.12 5.06
C LEU A 8 2.27 -21.64 3.82
N SER A 9 2.84 -22.58 3.10
CA SER A 9 3.42 -22.35 1.79
C SER A 9 2.28 -22.01 0.84
N LEU A 10 1.98 -20.75 0.67
CA LEU A 10 1.10 -20.24 -0.38
C LEU A 10 1.88 -20.31 -1.71
N ALA A 11 2.14 -21.52 -2.17
CA ALA A 11 2.55 -21.77 -3.54
C ALA A 11 1.30 -21.63 -4.43
N ALA A 12 0.85 -20.42 -4.63
CA ALA A 12 -0.04 -20.11 -5.72
C ALA A 12 0.79 -20.28 -6.99
N THR A 13 0.59 -21.38 -7.71
CA THR A 13 1.06 -21.58 -9.08
C THR A 13 0.33 -20.57 -9.96
N LEU A 14 0.90 -19.38 -10.05
CA LEU A 14 0.45 -18.31 -10.92
C LEU A 14 0.88 -18.62 -12.35
N THR A 15 0.08 -19.42 -13.06
CA THR A 15 0.07 -19.41 -14.51
C THR A 15 -0.80 -18.24 -14.96
N ALA A 16 -0.33 -17.02 -14.75
CA ALA A 16 -0.96 -15.85 -15.32
C ALA A 16 -0.35 -15.56 -16.69
N PRO A 17 -1.15 -15.19 -17.69
CA PRO A 17 -0.62 -14.64 -18.93
C PRO A 17 0.17 -13.37 -18.59
N ALA A 18 1.33 -13.22 -19.20
CA ALA A 18 2.27 -12.13 -18.97
C ALA A 18 1.65 -10.78 -19.36
N SER A 19 1.01 -10.06 -18.43
CA SER A 19 0.68 -8.65 -18.67
C SER A 19 0.23 -7.81 -17.46
N ALA A 20 0.13 -8.33 -16.26
CA ALA A 20 -0.06 -7.46 -15.08
C ALA A 20 0.61 -8.12 -13.88
N ALA A 21 1.38 -7.35 -13.12
CA ALA A 21 1.84 -7.82 -11.83
C ALA A 21 0.62 -8.15 -10.97
N VAL A 22 0.47 -9.42 -10.62
CA VAL A 22 -0.69 -9.90 -9.87
C VAL A 22 -0.57 -9.53 -8.41
N VAL A 23 0.66 -9.40 -7.92
CA VAL A 23 0.98 -9.04 -6.53
C VAL A 23 2.08 -7.99 -6.52
N TRP A 24 2.01 -7.08 -5.58
CA TRP A 24 3.08 -6.14 -5.30
C TRP A 24 3.29 -5.99 -3.80
N ALA A 25 4.50 -5.67 -3.42
CA ALA A 25 4.85 -5.37 -2.04
C ALA A 25 5.98 -4.33 -2.02
N GLY A 26 6.01 -3.49 -1.00
CA GLY A 26 7.02 -2.46 -0.92
C GLY A 26 7.17 -1.84 0.45
N VAL A 27 8.07 -0.87 0.50
CA VAL A 27 8.39 -0.08 1.68
C VAL A 27 8.19 1.39 1.36
N ASP A 28 7.69 2.14 2.32
CA ASP A 28 7.38 3.57 2.19
C ASP A 28 8.07 4.38 3.29
N ALA A 29 8.54 5.55 2.91
CA ALA A 29 8.91 6.63 3.81
C ALA A 29 7.90 7.76 3.64
N THR A 30 7.29 8.21 4.74
CA THR A 30 6.23 9.21 4.74
C THR A 30 6.61 10.40 5.59
N THR A 31 5.84 11.47 5.51
CA THR A 31 6.02 12.65 6.37
C THR A 31 5.85 12.33 7.86
N SER A 32 5.09 11.29 8.20
CA SER A 32 4.79 10.87 9.57
C SER A 32 5.59 9.67 10.06
N GLY A 33 6.12 8.84 9.14
CA GLY A 33 6.75 7.59 9.54
C GLY A 33 7.31 6.78 8.37
N TYR A 34 7.47 5.51 8.61
CA TYR A 34 7.88 4.52 7.61
C TYR A 34 6.97 3.29 7.69
N GLY A 35 6.83 2.60 6.58
CA GLY A 35 5.91 1.47 6.54
C GLY A 35 6.16 0.50 5.41
N VAL A 36 5.22 -0.42 5.32
CA VAL A 36 5.16 -1.43 4.27
C VAL A 36 3.77 -1.41 3.66
N HIS A 37 3.70 -1.80 2.39
CA HIS A 37 2.44 -2.04 1.72
C HIS A 37 2.49 -3.34 0.94
N VAL A 38 1.33 -3.95 0.74
CA VAL A 38 1.15 -5.15 -0.07
C VAL A 38 -0.21 -5.08 -0.75
N GLY A 39 -0.28 -5.56 -1.97
CA GLY A 39 -1.55 -5.62 -2.68
C GLY A 39 -1.59 -6.68 -3.76
N SER A 40 -2.79 -6.88 -4.29
CA SER A 40 -3.06 -7.83 -5.34
C SER A 40 -4.03 -7.26 -6.36
N ALA A 41 -3.76 -7.52 -7.63
CA ALA A 41 -4.68 -7.26 -8.72
C ALA A 41 -5.87 -8.23 -8.65
N LEU A 42 -7.06 -7.70 -8.84
CA LEU A 42 -8.30 -8.49 -8.88
C LEU A 42 -8.88 -8.54 -10.30
N LEU A 43 -8.95 -7.39 -10.95
CA LEU A 43 -9.63 -7.26 -12.22
C LEU A 43 -8.95 -6.21 -13.12
N PRO A 44 -8.43 -6.59 -14.27
CA PRO A 44 -8.01 -5.63 -15.29
C PRO A 44 -9.24 -5.01 -15.96
N ILE A 45 -9.26 -3.69 -16.09
CA ILE A 45 -10.28 -2.94 -16.84
C ILE A 45 -9.62 -2.42 -18.11
N PRO A 46 -9.99 -2.94 -19.29
CA PRO A 46 -9.40 -2.49 -20.55
C PRO A 46 -9.44 -0.98 -20.70
N PHE A 47 -8.33 -0.37 -21.16
CA PHE A 47 -8.13 1.06 -21.40
C PHE A 47 -8.11 1.96 -20.14
N ILE A 48 -8.46 1.44 -18.96
CA ILE A 48 -8.51 2.22 -17.72
C ILE A 48 -7.35 1.86 -16.80
N GLY A 49 -7.18 0.56 -16.50
CA GLY A 49 -6.15 0.12 -15.56
C GLY A 49 -6.55 -1.17 -14.84
N THR A 50 -6.03 -1.37 -13.66
CA THR A 50 -6.27 -2.59 -12.86
C THR A 50 -6.90 -2.22 -11.53
N VAL A 51 -8.03 -2.84 -11.22
CA VAL A 51 -8.64 -2.79 -9.89
C VAL A 51 -8.00 -3.87 -9.02
N GLY A 52 -7.64 -3.51 -7.81
CA GLY A 52 -7.03 -4.42 -6.84
C GLY A 52 -7.40 -4.06 -5.41
N VAL A 53 -6.74 -4.74 -4.49
CA VAL A 53 -6.78 -4.43 -3.06
C VAL A 53 -5.36 -4.14 -2.57
N GLU A 54 -5.24 -3.21 -1.66
CA GLU A 54 -3.95 -2.88 -1.04
C GLU A 54 -4.12 -2.70 0.47
N GLY A 55 -3.17 -3.23 1.23
CA GLY A 55 -3.04 -3.02 2.66
C GLY A 55 -1.71 -2.39 2.98
N SER A 56 -1.66 -1.58 4.03
CA SER A 56 -0.42 -0.95 4.50
C SER A 56 -0.36 -0.88 6.01
N ALA A 57 0.86 -0.91 6.54
CA ALA A 57 1.16 -0.70 7.95
C ALA A 57 2.29 0.33 8.07
N GLU A 58 2.12 1.31 8.95
CA GLU A 58 3.07 2.40 9.14
C GLU A 58 3.36 2.62 10.63
N ARG A 59 4.61 2.91 10.93
CA ARG A 59 5.09 3.30 12.27
C ARG A 59 5.64 4.73 12.21
N PRO A 60 5.48 5.53 13.27
CA PRO A 60 6.03 6.88 13.33
C PRO A 60 7.57 6.83 13.38
N TRP A 61 8.23 7.86 12.83
CA TRP A 61 9.68 8.03 12.91
C TRP A 61 10.18 8.09 14.35
N GLN A 62 9.41 8.74 15.23
CA GLN A 62 9.68 8.86 16.65
C GLN A 62 8.43 8.52 17.45
N THR A 63 8.60 7.78 18.51
CA THR A 63 7.51 7.45 19.42
C THR A 63 7.38 8.57 20.45
N THR A 64 6.26 9.28 20.41
CA THR A 64 5.86 10.32 21.35
C THR A 64 4.47 10.01 21.89
N ASP A 65 4.01 10.72 22.88
CA ASP A 65 2.66 10.53 23.46
C ASP A 65 1.53 10.82 22.47
N THR A 66 1.83 11.55 21.39
CA THR A 66 0.87 11.85 20.31
C THR A 66 1.05 11.01 19.06
N SER A 67 2.05 10.13 19.04
CA SER A 67 2.32 9.25 17.90
C SER A 67 1.34 8.09 17.83
N TYR A 68 1.15 7.53 16.63
CA TYR A 68 0.30 6.37 16.40
C TYR A 68 0.88 5.48 15.30
N ASN A 69 0.61 4.19 15.42
CA ASN A 69 0.76 3.25 14.32
C ASN A 69 -0.48 3.34 13.43
N ARG A 70 -0.31 3.18 12.12
CA ARG A 70 -1.40 3.17 11.15
C ARG A 70 -1.47 1.81 10.48
N LEU A 71 -2.66 1.24 10.42
CA LEU A 71 -3.01 0.10 9.60
C LEU A 71 -4.10 0.54 8.63
N ALA A 72 -3.99 0.20 7.36
CA ALA A 72 -5.00 0.56 6.38
C ALA A 72 -5.21 -0.55 5.37
N ALA A 73 -6.42 -0.62 4.84
CA ALA A 73 -6.77 -1.50 3.73
C ALA A 73 -7.82 -0.83 2.85
N GLY A 74 -7.71 -1.03 1.53
CA GLY A 74 -8.61 -0.40 0.58
C GLY A 74 -8.61 -1.06 -0.79
N VAL A 75 -9.53 -0.58 -1.62
CA VAL A 75 -9.58 -0.88 -3.04
C VAL A 75 -8.70 0.12 -3.77
N THR A 76 -7.88 -0.37 -4.66
CA THR A 76 -6.95 0.45 -5.46
C THR A 76 -7.26 0.33 -6.94
N LEU A 77 -7.20 1.44 -7.64
CA LEU A 77 -7.17 1.51 -9.09
C LEU A 77 -5.75 1.89 -9.50
N ARG A 78 -5.11 1.05 -10.29
CA ARG A 78 -3.70 1.16 -10.67
C ARG A 78 -3.55 1.09 -12.19
N ASP A 79 -2.33 1.27 -12.66
CA ASP A 79 -1.97 1.18 -14.10
C ASP A 79 -2.72 2.21 -14.96
N LEU A 80 -3.02 3.37 -14.37
CA LEU A 80 -3.57 4.50 -15.11
C LEU A 80 -2.43 5.16 -15.90
N ASN A 81 -2.17 4.62 -17.07
CA ASN A 81 -1.04 5.01 -17.91
C ASN A 81 -1.07 6.51 -18.24
N LEU A 82 -0.01 7.22 -17.92
CA LEU A 82 0.18 8.60 -18.36
C LEU A 82 0.76 8.61 -19.79
N PRO A 83 0.08 9.24 -20.75
CA PRO A 83 0.53 9.24 -22.14
C PRO A 83 1.97 9.70 -22.29
N LEU A 84 2.73 9.05 -23.17
CA LEU A 84 4.12 9.38 -23.52
C LEU A 84 5.13 9.16 -22.38
N THR A 85 4.75 8.49 -21.29
CA THR A 85 5.63 8.20 -20.16
C THR A 85 5.61 6.71 -19.81
N LYS A 86 6.54 6.30 -18.94
CA LYS A 86 6.51 4.98 -18.26
C LYS A 86 5.97 5.10 -16.83
N VAL A 87 5.23 6.17 -16.56
CA VAL A 87 4.68 6.48 -15.24
C VAL A 87 3.18 6.20 -15.27
N ASP A 88 2.70 5.55 -14.25
CA ASP A 88 1.29 5.25 -14.02
C ASP A 88 0.79 6.04 -12.82
N ALA A 89 -0.43 6.51 -12.89
CA ALA A 89 -1.13 7.00 -11.72
C ALA A 89 -1.86 5.86 -11.00
N PHE A 90 -2.12 6.05 -9.73
CA PHE A 90 -2.96 5.15 -8.94
C PHE A 90 -3.80 5.93 -7.93
N ALA A 91 -4.89 5.32 -7.49
CA ALA A 91 -5.73 5.84 -6.42
C ALA A 91 -6.24 4.68 -5.56
N THR A 92 -6.22 4.85 -4.25
CA THR A 92 -6.71 3.87 -3.27
C THR A 92 -7.70 4.55 -2.34
N VAL A 93 -8.81 3.89 -2.05
CA VAL A 93 -9.78 4.33 -1.05
C VAL A 93 -10.11 3.18 -0.12
N GLY A 94 -10.28 3.46 1.17
CA GLY A 94 -10.53 2.40 2.15
C GLY A 94 -10.69 2.89 3.57
N GLY A 95 -10.47 1.97 4.50
CA GLY A 95 -10.47 2.22 5.93
C GLY A 95 -9.06 2.20 6.50
N GLN A 96 -8.82 3.04 7.49
CA GLN A 96 -7.61 3.01 8.30
C GLN A 96 -7.93 2.95 9.79
N LEU A 97 -7.09 2.24 10.51
CA LEU A 97 -7.08 2.17 11.97
C LEU A 97 -5.79 2.85 12.47
N THR A 98 -5.93 3.83 13.34
CA THR A 98 -4.82 4.43 14.05
C THR A 98 -4.79 3.90 15.47
N VAL A 99 -3.63 3.38 15.87
CA VAL A 99 -3.38 2.79 17.20
C VAL A 99 -2.35 3.68 17.89
N PRO A 100 -2.74 4.46 18.91
CA PRO A 100 -1.80 5.30 19.66
C PRO A 100 -0.63 4.49 20.22
N THR A 101 0.55 5.09 20.26
CA THR A 101 1.74 4.45 20.85
C THR A 101 1.79 4.66 22.38
N ALA A 102 1.11 5.68 22.89
CA ALA A 102 0.96 5.93 24.32
C ALA A 102 -0.03 4.93 24.96
N GLN A 103 0.25 4.53 26.20
CA GLN A 103 -0.66 3.69 26.96
C GLN A 103 -1.96 4.44 27.29
N GLY A 104 -3.09 3.75 27.13
CA GLY A 104 -4.41 4.33 27.42
C GLY A 104 -5.02 5.18 26.30
N GLY A 105 -4.34 5.30 25.16
CA GLY A 105 -4.91 5.95 23.99
C GLY A 105 -5.97 5.06 23.30
N GLU A 106 -6.99 5.70 22.73
CA GLU A 106 -8.06 5.00 22.04
C GLU A 106 -7.74 4.79 20.56
N ASN A 107 -8.03 3.59 20.06
CA ASN A 107 -7.97 3.30 18.65
C ASN A 107 -9.01 4.11 17.88
N ARG A 108 -8.62 4.66 16.72
CA ARG A 108 -9.54 5.44 15.88
C ARG A 108 -9.62 4.84 14.49
N PHE A 109 -10.84 4.59 14.06
CA PHE A 109 -11.12 4.22 12.68
C PHE A 109 -11.48 5.48 11.87
N ALA A 110 -10.99 5.54 10.62
CA ALA A 110 -11.30 6.59 9.68
C ALA A 110 -11.35 6.04 8.26
N LEU A 111 -12.06 6.71 7.37
CA LEU A 111 -11.93 6.50 5.94
C LEU A 111 -10.67 7.21 5.44
N TYR A 112 -10.00 6.66 4.45
CA TYR A 112 -8.85 7.31 3.81
C TYR A 112 -8.92 7.20 2.30
N GLY A 113 -8.24 8.16 1.66
CA GLY A 113 -7.92 8.14 0.25
C GLY A 113 -6.44 8.41 0.05
N GLU A 114 -5.84 7.73 -0.89
CA GLU A 114 -4.44 7.91 -1.30
C GLU A 114 -4.40 7.97 -2.82
N THR A 115 -3.59 8.87 -3.38
CA THR A 115 -3.35 8.94 -4.81
C THR A 115 -1.90 9.29 -5.08
N GLY A 116 -1.39 8.85 -6.21
CA GLY A 116 0.00 9.08 -6.51
C GLY A 116 0.42 8.61 -7.90
N LEU A 117 1.72 8.62 -8.07
CA LEU A 117 2.42 8.19 -9.27
C LEU A 117 3.35 7.04 -8.92
N ARG A 118 3.58 6.18 -9.89
CA ARG A 118 4.54 5.08 -9.78
C ARG A 118 5.21 4.84 -11.13
N GLY A 119 6.41 4.31 -11.10
CA GLY A 119 7.15 4.03 -12.32
C GLY A 119 8.19 2.93 -12.13
N PRO A 120 8.79 2.45 -13.22
CA PRO A 120 9.84 1.44 -13.15
C PRO A 120 11.16 2.05 -12.63
N VAL A 121 11.96 1.20 -11.97
CA VAL A 121 13.37 1.46 -11.67
C VAL A 121 14.22 0.50 -12.50
N PHE A 122 14.16 -0.81 -12.20
CA PHE A 122 14.79 -1.88 -12.99
C PHE A 122 14.09 -3.22 -12.71
N GLY A 123 13.93 -4.06 -13.73
CA GLY A 123 13.26 -5.36 -13.60
C GLY A 123 11.89 -5.24 -12.94
N PRO A 124 11.63 -6.03 -11.88
CA PRO A 124 10.37 -5.96 -11.15
C PRO A 124 10.29 -4.79 -10.16
N ALA A 125 11.41 -4.06 -9.96
CA ALA A 125 11.46 -2.95 -9.00
C ALA A 125 10.91 -1.66 -9.60
N GLY A 126 10.09 -0.98 -8.82
CA GLY A 126 9.49 0.31 -9.13
C GLY A 126 9.59 1.28 -7.96
N TRP A 127 9.28 2.53 -8.25
CA TRP A 127 9.11 3.58 -7.26
C TRP A 127 7.65 4.01 -7.19
N ARG A 128 7.24 4.56 -6.08
CA ARG A 128 5.95 5.25 -5.91
C ARG A 128 6.15 6.57 -5.15
N ALA A 129 5.31 7.56 -5.47
CA ALA A 129 5.19 8.79 -4.69
C ALA A 129 3.70 9.09 -4.55
N PHE A 130 3.25 9.47 -3.35
CA PHE A 130 1.83 9.58 -3.08
C PHE A 130 1.51 10.68 -2.05
N VAL A 131 0.27 11.10 -2.09
CA VAL A 131 -0.37 11.89 -1.05
C VAL A 131 -1.60 11.15 -0.55
N ARG A 132 -1.93 11.35 0.72
CA ARG A 132 -3.12 10.75 1.34
C ARG A 132 -3.81 11.73 2.28
N ALA A 133 -5.08 11.50 2.47
CA ALA A 133 -5.90 12.21 3.44
C ALA A 133 -6.90 11.23 4.09
N SER A 134 -7.34 11.54 5.30
CA SER A 134 -8.35 10.75 5.99
C SER A 134 -9.48 11.62 6.54
N SER A 135 -10.62 11.01 6.81
CA SER A 135 -11.76 11.67 7.43
C SER A 135 -11.48 12.14 8.87
N ALA A 136 -10.39 11.67 9.48
CA ALA A 136 -9.91 12.16 10.77
C ALA A 136 -9.04 13.42 10.66
N GLY A 137 -8.95 14.04 9.47
CA GLY A 137 -8.15 15.25 9.24
C GLY A 137 -6.65 15.03 9.09
N GLN A 138 -6.21 13.78 8.97
CA GLN A 138 -4.80 13.45 8.76
C GLN A 138 -4.45 13.61 7.28
N ILE A 139 -3.38 14.33 6.99
CA ILE A 139 -2.83 14.51 5.65
C ILE A 139 -1.37 14.05 5.70
N GLY A 140 -0.92 13.36 4.68
CA GLY A 140 0.45 12.87 4.56
C GLY A 140 0.88 12.74 3.11
N ALA A 141 2.19 12.71 2.92
CA ALA A 141 2.82 12.39 1.65
C ALA A 141 3.92 11.36 1.89
N GLY A 142 4.25 10.59 0.87
CA GLY A 142 5.29 9.59 0.97
C GLY A 142 5.91 9.24 -0.38
N VAL A 143 7.04 8.56 -0.26
CA VAL A 143 7.74 7.93 -1.37
C VAL A 143 8.09 6.50 -0.98
N GLY A 144 8.18 5.62 -1.94
CA GLY A 144 8.48 4.22 -1.65
C GLY A 144 9.13 3.49 -2.81
N LEU A 145 9.59 2.28 -2.50
CA LEU A 145 10.03 1.29 -3.46
C LEU A 145 9.09 0.10 -3.43
N GLU A 146 8.81 -0.45 -4.58
CA GLU A 146 7.83 -1.52 -4.78
C GLU A 146 8.44 -2.62 -5.65
N LEU A 147 8.21 -3.87 -5.28
CA LEU A 147 8.45 -5.04 -6.13
C LEU A 147 7.13 -5.54 -6.68
N ARG A 148 7.12 -5.92 -7.96
CA ARG A 148 5.95 -6.38 -8.72
C ARG A 148 6.19 -7.79 -9.24
N PHE A 149 5.24 -8.68 -9.02
CA PHE A 149 5.32 -10.10 -9.36
C PHE A 149 4.13 -10.55 -10.20
#